data_38dad26d1fba80ad32e729fb67b5456c
#
_entry.id   38dad26d1fba80ad32e729fb67b5456c
#
_cell.length_a   1.000
_cell.length_b   1.000
_cell.length_c   1.000
_cell.angle_alpha   90.00
_cell.angle_beta   90.00
_cell.angle_gamma   90.00
#
_symmetry.space_group_name_H-M   'P 1'
#
loop_
_entity.id
_entity.type
_entity.pdbx_description
1 polymer ?
#
loop_
_entity_poly.entity_id
_entity_poly.type
_entity_poly.pdbx_seq_one_letter_code
_entity_poly.pdbx_strand_id
1 'polypeptide(L)'
;TPEARLASHILIEVTADAPQVDVESARKQAEELSQRARDGEDFAALATEFSQDLGSASEGGDLGWIEPGYMVQSFEDGLYQLTLENPVSEPVQSRFGWHVIQLREIRPAEGMTFTEAREILLAEYEAEDQERRFIEQADRMIDIIYEDPTTLDAAADELGLEVKQAGPFGRAGGAEGIAANQEAVRTAFSDLV
;
A
#
# COMPACT_ATOMS: atom_id res chain seq x y z
N THR A 1 1.97 -0.30 -9.26
CA THR A 1 0.92 0.46 -9.98
C THR A 1 -0.44 0.14 -9.37
N PRO A 2 -1.34 1.11 -9.19
CA PRO A 2 -2.69 0.85 -8.72
C PRO A 2 -3.49 0.01 -9.73
N GLU A 3 -4.59 -0.58 -9.26
CA GLU A 3 -5.58 -1.16 -10.18
C GLU A 3 -6.08 -0.09 -11.15
N ALA A 4 -6.19 -0.42 -12.43
CA ALA A 4 -6.77 0.47 -13.42
C ALA A 4 -7.87 -0.26 -14.21
N ARG A 5 -8.89 0.50 -14.65
CA ARG A 5 -10.02 0.00 -15.38
C ARG A 5 -10.14 0.69 -16.73
N LEU A 6 -10.18 -0.07 -17.80
CA LEU A 6 -10.46 0.44 -19.14
C LEU A 6 -11.96 0.60 -19.27
N ALA A 7 -12.42 1.83 -19.48
CA ALA A 7 -13.84 2.13 -19.49
C ALA A 7 -14.26 3.04 -20.64
N SER A 8 -15.53 2.91 -21.01
CA SER A 8 -16.24 3.85 -21.87
C SER A 8 -17.46 4.38 -21.13
N HIS A 9 -17.98 5.55 -21.54
CA HIS A 9 -19.21 6.07 -20.97
C HIS A 9 -20.12 6.78 -21.98
N ILE A 10 -21.38 6.92 -21.60
CA ILE A 10 -22.37 7.78 -22.24
C ILE A 10 -22.80 8.82 -21.21
N LEU A 11 -22.68 10.09 -21.53
CA LEU A 11 -23.15 11.19 -20.66
C LEU A 11 -24.44 11.77 -21.22
N ILE A 12 -25.49 11.81 -20.41
CA ILE A 12 -26.68 12.63 -20.63
C ILE A 12 -26.55 13.85 -19.69
N GLU A 13 -26.18 14.97 -20.28
CA GLU A 13 -25.85 16.18 -19.51
C GLU A 13 -27.09 16.78 -18.85
N VAL A 14 -26.93 17.16 -17.59
CA VAL A 14 -27.92 17.91 -16.82
C VAL A 14 -27.20 18.95 -16.00
N THR A 15 -27.58 20.21 -16.19
CA THR A 15 -27.01 21.30 -15.39
C THR A 15 -27.55 21.27 -13.96
N ALA A 16 -26.79 21.81 -13.01
CA ALA A 16 -27.17 21.82 -11.59
C ALA A 16 -28.49 22.57 -11.34
N ASP A 17 -28.84 23.55 -12.19
CA ASP A 17 -30.05 24.37 -12.08
C ASP A 17 -31.19 23.87 -12.98
N ALA A 18 -31.07 22.69 -13.56
CA ALA A 18 -32.06 22.14 -14.46
C ALA A 18 -33.40 21.89 -13.72
N PRO A 19 -34.54 22.14 -14.36
CA PRO A 19 -35.85 21.76 -13.83
C PRO A 19 -35.89 20.25 -13.53
N GLN A 20 -36.64 19.87 -12.49
CA GLN A 20 -36.76 18.45 -12.09
C GLN A 20 -37.26 17.55 -13.23
N VAL A 21 -38.11 18.09 -14.11
CA VAL A 21 -38.61 17.35 -15.28
C VAL A 21 -37.52 16.98 -16.25
N ASP A 22 -36.49 17.84 -16.42
CA ASP A 22 -35.36 17.59 -17.31
C ASP A 22 -34.39 16.56 -16.67
N VAL A 23 -34.20 16.67 -15.36
CA VAL A 23 -33.40 15.68 -14.59
C VAL A 23 -34.03 14.30 -14.71
N GLU A 24 -35.37 14.18 -14.56
CA GLU A 24 -36.04 12.88 -14.70
C GLU A 24 -36.08 12.37 -16.13
N SER A 25 -36.14 13.26 -17.12
CA SER A 25 -36.05 12.89 -18.53
C SER A 25 -34.67 12.33 -18.86
N ALA A 26 -33.61 13.01 -18.44
CA ALA A 26 -32.23 12.56 -18.64
C ALA A 26 -31.97 11.21 -17.94
N ARG A 27 -32.48 11.03 -16.73
CA ARG A 27 -32.41 9.77 -16.02
C ARG A 27 -33.05 8.63 -16.80
N LYS A 28 -34.28 8.83 -17.30
CA LYS A 28 -35.00 7.82 -18.08
C LYS A 28 -34.25 7.49 -19.37
N GLN A 29 -33.68 8.48 -20.03
CA GLN A 29 -32.86 8.26 -21.22
C GLN A 29 -31.61 7.43 -20.88
N ALA A 30 -30.93 7.73 -19.80
CA ALA A 30 -29.79 6.94 -19.34
C ALA A 30 -30.20 5.51 -18.94
N GLU A 31 -31.37 5.31 -18.32
CA GLU A 31 -31.94 3.99 -18.02
C GLU A 31 -32.18 3.18 -19.30
N GLU A 32 -32.77 3.80 -20.32
CA GLU A 32 -33.00 3.17 -21.64
C GLU A 32 -31.69 2.77 -22.31
N LEU A 33 -30.70 3.65 -22.34
CA LEU A 33 -29.39 3.39 -22.92
C LEU A 33 -28.63 2.29 -22.17
N SER A 34 -28.68 2.31 -20.84
CA SER A 34 -28.13 1.25 -20.01
C SER A 34 -28.76 -0.11 -20.33
N GLN A 35 -30.09 -0.17 -20.48
CA GLN A 35 -30.78 -1.40 -20.82
C GLN A 35 -30.42 -1.88 -22.23
N ARG A 36 -30.40 -0.99 -23.23
CA ARG A 36 -30.00 -1.34 -24.62
C ARG A 36 -28.60 -1.92 -24.68
N ALA A 37 -27.67 -1.29 -23.96
CA ALA A 37 -26.27 -1.78 -23.87
C ALA A 37 -26.18 -3.17 -23.19
N ARG A 38 -26.97 -3.41 -22.12
CA ARG A 38 -27.05 -4.71 -21.47
C ARG A 38 -27.70 -5.79 -22.33
N ASP A 39 -28.63 -5.41 -23.18
CA ASP A 39 -29.27 -6.30 -24.13
C ASP A 39 -28.36 -6.64 -25.34
N GLY A 40 -27.15 -6.08 -25.37
CA GLY A 40 -26.09 -6.41 -26.34
C GLY A 40 -25.98 -5.46 -27.51
N GLU A 41 -26.63 -4.29 -27.45
CA GLU A 41 -26.42 -3.25 -28.45
C GLU A 41 -25.00 -2.65 -28.33
N ASP A 42 -24.42 -2.25 -29.46
CA ASP A 42 -23.06 -1.74 -29.50
C ASP A 42 -22.93 -0.43 -28.69
N PHE A 43 -22.23 -0.52 -27.59
CA PHE A 43 -22.03 0.60 -26.67
C PHE A 43 -21.35 1.79 -27.35
N ALA A 44 -20.38 1.54 -28.21
CA ALA A 44 -19.66 2.62 -28.92
C ALA A 44 -20.57 3.34 -29.90
N ALA A 45 -21.48 2.63 -30.57
CA ALA A 45 -22.51 3.24 -31.43
C ALA A 45 -23.48 4.08 -30.61
N LEU A 46 -23.95 3.57 -29.44
CA LEU A 46 -24.80 4.30 -28.52
C LEU A 46 -24.12 5.58 -27.98
N ALA A 47 -22.86 5.46 -27.63
CA ALA A 47 -22.09 6.62 -27.14
C ALA A 47 -21.91 7.67 -28.24
N THR A 48 -21.60 7.26 -29.47
CA THR A 48 -21.46 8.20 -30.60
C THR A 48 -22.76 8.92 -30.93
N GLU A 49 -23.90 8.24 -30.80
CA GLU A 49 -25.21 8.79 -31.13
C GLU A 49 -25.81 9.65 -30.00
N PHE A 50 -25.66 9.22 -28.74
CA PHE A 50 -26.41 9.79 -27.63
C PHE A 50 -25.56 10.51 -26.60
N SER A 51 -24.24 10.28 -26.51
CA SER A 51 -23.40 10.90 -25.51
C SER A 51 -23.20 12.40 -25.78
N GLN A 52 -23.38 13.19 -24.75
CA GLN A 52 -23.15 14.63 -24.77
C GLN A 52 -21.75 15.00 -24.25
N ASP A 53 -20.93 14.02 -23.91
CA ASP A 53 -19.51 14.25 -23.64
C ASP A 53 -18.73 14.47 -24.94
N LEU A 54 -18.47 15.73 -25.26
CA LEU A 54 -17.74 16.10 -26.48
C LEU A 54 -16.32 15.55 -26.55
N GLY A 55 -15.75 15.17 -25.40
CA GLY A 55 -14.39 14.64 -25.32
C GLY A 55 -14.27 13.19 -25.80
N SER A 56 -15.31 12.37 -25.57
CA SER A 56 -15.26 10.94 -25.85
C SER A 56 -16.34 10.41 -26.80
N ALA A 57 -17.43 11.15 -27.00
CA ALA A 57 -18.58 10.68 -27.81
C ALA A 57 -18.17 10.21 -29.20
N SER A 58 -17.33 10.97 -29.92
CA SER A 58 -16.87 10.64 -31.28
C SER A 58 -15.94 9.41 -31.33
N GLU A 59 -15.39 9.01 -30.18
CA GLU A 59 -14.52 7.85 -30.00
C GLU A 59 -15.28 6.68 -29.31
N GLY A 60 -16.62 6.67 -29.42
CA GLY A 60 -17.45 5.61 -28.82
C GLY A 60 -17.49 5.67 -27.29
N GLY A 61 -17.30 6.85 -26.73
CA GLY A 61 -17.31 7.08 -25.29
C GLY A 61 -16.03 6.61 -24.58
N ASP A 62 -14.95 6.30 -25.30
CA ASP A 62 -13.71 5.76 -24.72
C ASP A 62 -13.03 6.79 -23.79
N LEU A 63 -12.79 6.38 -22.55
CA LEU A 63 -12.11 7.17 -21.52
C LEU A 63 -10.67 6.66 -21.26
N GLY A 64 -10.27 5.55 -21.91
CA GLY A 64 -9.01 4.91 -21.66
C GLY A 64 -8.93 4.25 -20.26
N TRP A 65 -7.71 4.12 -19.77
CA TRP A 65 -7.42 3.53 -18.46
C TRP A 65 -7.64 4.54 -17.34
N ILE A 66 -8.51 4.18 -16.41
CA ILE A 66 -8.88 5.01 -15.25
C ILE A 66 -8.27 4.37 -13.99
N GLU A 67 -7.43 5.12 -13.30
CA GLU A 67 -6.91 4.78 -11.98
C GLU A 67 -7.75 5.47 -10.89
N PRO A 68 -7.75 4.98 -9.62
CA PRO A 68 -8.47 5.62 -8.53
C PRO A 68 -8.04 7.09 -8.32
N GLY A 69 -9.01 7.98 -8.14
CA GLY A 69 -8.78 9.41 -7.91
C GLY A 69 -8.78 10.29 -9.16
N TYR A 70 -8.97 9.71 -10.36
CA TYR A 70 -8.99 10.47 -11.61
C TYR A 70 -10.37 11.04 -11.97
N MET A 71 -11.43 10.37 -11.53
CA MET A 71 -12.81 10.75 -11.85
C MET A 71 -13.54 11.31 -10.62
N VAL A 72 -14.74 11.85 -10.83
CA VAL A 72 -15.62 12.22 -9.71
C VAL A 72 -16.07 10.98 -8.95
N GLN A 73 -16.18 11.07 -7.63
CA GLN A 73 -16.41 9.94 -6.74
C GLN A 73 -17.58 9.05 -7.17
N SER A 74 -18.73 9.65 -7.51
CA SER A 74 -19.89 8.87 -7.93
C SER A 74 -19.66 8.05 -9.20
N PHE A 75 -18.85 8.56 -10.13
CA PHE A 75 -18.45 7.83 -11.34
C PHE A 75 -17.52 6.66 -10.98
N GLU A 76 -16.52 6.90 -10.14
CA GLU A 76 -15.61 5.85 -9.67
C GLU A 76 -16.36 4.76 -8.90
N ASP A 77 -17.24 5.14 -7.97
CA ASP A 77 -18.06 4.18 -7.23
C ASP A 77 -18.87 3.29 -8.18
N GLY A 78 -19.44 3.86 -9.22
CA GLY A 78 -20.16 3.12 -10.27
C GLY A 78 -19.25 2.21 -11.07
N LEU A 79 -18.10 2.70 -11.55
CA LEU A 79 -17.13 1.93 -12.31
C LEU A 79 -16.54 0.77 -11.52
N TYR A 80 -16.16 1.01 -10.25
CA TYR A 80 -15.51 0.00 -9.42
C TYR A 80 -16.46 -1.09 -8.89
N GLN A 81 -17.78 -0.92 -9.01
CA GLN A 81 -18.77 -1.97 -8.76
C GLN A 81 -18.97 -2.93 -9.95
N LEU A 82 -18.53 -2.55 -11.16
CA LEU A 82 -18.68 -3.37 -12.36
C LEU A 82 -17.69 -4.54 -12.35
N THR A 83 -18.12 -5.60 -12.99
CA THR A 83 -17.31 -6.80 -13.26
C THR A 83 -17.34 -7.12 -14.75
N LEU A 84 -16.42 -7.94 -15.24
CA LEU A 84 -16.43 -8.38 -16.64
C LEU A 84 -17.65 -9.25 -17.00
N GLU A 85 -18.33 -9.82 -16.00
CA GLU A 85 -19.59 -10.56 -16.17
C GLU A 85 -20.80 -9.60 -16.26
N ASN A 86 -20.74 -8.47 -15.55
CA ASN A 86 -21.74 -7.41 -15.57
C ASN A 86 -21.06 -6.07 -15.89
N PRO A 87 -20.71 -5.84 -17.16
CA PRO A 87 -19.82 -4.75 -17.53
C PRO A 87 -20.51 -3.40 -17.70
N VAL A 88 -21.84 -3.32 -17.70
CA VAL A 88 -22.59 -2.09 -17.93
C VAL A 88 -23.30 -1.64 -16.64
N SER A 89 -23.08 -0.38 -16.25
CA SER A 89 -23.67 0.18 -15.02
C SER A 89 -25.18 0.48 -15.16
N GLU A 90 -25.87 0.54 -14.01
CA GLU A 90 -27.07 1.40 -13.90
C GLU A 90 -26.67 2.87 -14.13
N PRO A 91 -27.63 3.76 -14.43
CA PRO A 91 -27.34 5.18 -14.52
C PRO A 91 -26.70 5.73 -13.24
N VAL A 92 -25.54 6.33 -13.38
CA VAL A 92 -24.78 6.95 -12.28
C VAL A 92 -24.93 8.47 -12.36
N GLN A 93 -25.42 9.08 -11.29
CA GLN A 93 -25.55 10.54 -11.23
C GLN A 93 -24.24 11.20 -10.78
N SER A 94 -23.86 12.27 -11.48
CA SER A 94 -22.77 13.16 -11.10
C SER A 94 -23.17 14.62 -11.20
N ARG A 95 -22.24 15.53 -10.92
CA ARG A 95 -22.46 16.98 -11.15
C ARG A 95 -22.62 17.37 -12.63
N PHE A 96 -22.29 16.47 -13.54
CA PHE A 96 -22.37 16.70 -14.99
C PHE A 96 -23.67 16.18 -15.59
N GLY A 97 -24.37 15.30 -14.90
CA GLY A 97 -25.57 14.64 -15.39
C GLY A 97 -25.60 13.14 -15.06
N TRP A 98 -26.17 12.35 -15.95
CA TRP A 98 -26.30 10.90 -15.81
C TRP A 98 -25.33 10.19 -16.73
N HIS A 99 -24.57 9.25 -16.16
CA HIS A 99 -23.61 8.43 -16.89
C HIS A 99 -24.10 6.99 -16.98
N VAL A 100 -23.92 6.39 -18.14
CA VAL A 100 -23.90 4.94 -18.31
C VAL A 100 -22.45 4.55 -18.56
N ILE A 101 -21.92 3.63 -17.76
CA ILE A 101 -20.51 3.27 -17.77
C ILE A 101 -20.39 1.84 -18.26
N GLN A 102 -19.44 1.59 -19.17
CA GLN A 102 -19.05 0.25 -19.60
C GLN A 102 -17.62 -0.03 -19.15
N LEU A 103 -17.45 -1.11 -18.41
CA LEU A 103 -16.14 -1.68 -18.08
C LEU A 103 -15.71 -2.60 -19.24
N ARG A 104 -14.54 -2.37 -19.79
CA ARG A 104 -13.98 -3.15 -20.91
C ARG A 104 -12.89 -4.12 -20.46
N GLU A 105 -12.03 -3.66 -19.56
CA GLU A 105 -10.89 -4.45 -19.07
C GLU A 105 -10.51 -4.01 -17.64
N ILE A 106 -9.92 -4.93 -16.87
CA ILE A 106 -9.35 -4.64 -15.56
C ILE A 106 -7.87 -4.99 -15.61
N ARG A 107 -7.02 -4.03 -15.30
CA ARG A 107 -5.61 -4.24 -15.03
C ARG A 107 -5.44 -4.30 -13.52
N PRO A 108 -5.07 -5.46 -12.95
CA PRO A 108 -4.91 -5.59 -11.51
C PRO A 108 -3.78 -4.71 -10.99
N ALA A 109 -3.84 -4.37 -9.73
CA ALA A 109 -2.73 -3.67 -9.06
C ALA A 109 -1.47 -4.55 -9.10
N GLU A 110 -0.36 -3.96 -9.48
CA GLU A 110 0.94 -4.61 -9.46
C GLU A 110 1.80 -3.99 -8.36
N GLY A 111 2.43 -4.83 -7.57
CA GLY A 111 3.32 -4.41 -6.49
C GLY A 111 2.86 -4.92 -5.12
N MET A 112 3.61 -4.52 -4.13
CA MET A 112 3.35 -4.87 -2.75
C MET A 112 2.16 -4.07 -2.21
N THR A 113 1.27 -4.72 -1.50
CA THR A 113 0.17 -4.03 -0.79
C THR A 113 0.72 -3.17 0.34
N PHE A 114 -0.06 -2.17 0.77
CA PHE A 114 0.31 -1.35 1.93
C PHE A 114 0.57 -2.20 3.19
N THR A 115 -0.19 -3.27 3.38
CA THR A 115 -0.03 -4.17 4.53
C THR A 115 1.32 -4.90 4.47
N GLU A 116 1.67 -5.47 3.32
CA GLU A 116 2.96 -6.15 3.10
C GLU A 116 4.13 -5.18 3.25
N ALA A 117 4.04 -4.00 2.64
CA ALA A 117 5.06 -2.96 2.77
C ALA A 117 5.24 -2.50 4.23
N ARG A 118 4.13 -2.33 4.97
CA ARG A 118 4.16 -1.96 6.39
C ARG A 118 4.84 -3.02 7.25
N GLU A 119 4.56 -4.31 7.02
CA GLU A 119 5.17 -5.41 7.77
C GLU A 119 6.69 -5.46 7.55
N ILE A 120 7.14 -5.28 6.31
CA ILE A 120 8.56 -5.25 5.98
C ILE A 120 9.26 -4.05 6.63
N LEU A 121 8.69 -2.85 6.47
CA LEU A 121 9.25 -1.63 7.05
C LEU A 121 9.27 -1.68 8.59
N LEU A 122 8.28 -2.31 9.21
CA LEU A 122 8.27 -2.49 10.66
C LEU A 122 9.38 -3.43 11.11
N ALA A 123 9.57 -4.54 10.41
CA ALA A 123 10.65 -5.49 10.72
C ALA A 123 12.04 -4.86 10.54
N GLU A 124 12.24 -4.08 9.48
CA GLU A 124 13.47 -3.33 9.25
C GLU A 124 13.72 -2.30 10.37
N TYR A 125 12.70 -1.52 10.73
CA TYR A 125 12.78 -0.55 11.81
C TYR A 125 13.11 -1.19 13.17
N GLU A 126 12.47 -2.32 13.50
CA GLU A 126 12.75 -3.06 14.74
C GLU A 126 14.18 -3.60 14.77
N ALA A 127 14.69 -4.10 13.63
CA ALA A 127 16.07 -4.57 13.54
C ALA A 127 17.09 -3.43 13.74
N GLU A 128 16.88 -2.29 13.07
CA GLU A 128 17.73 -1.09 13.25
C GLU A 128 17.67 -0.54 14.68
N ASP A 129 16.49 -0.55 15.30
CA ASP A 129 16.33 -0.09 16.70
C ASP A 129 17.04 -1.01 17.68
N GLN A 130 17.00 -2.32 17.46
CA GLN A 130 17.74 -3.30 18.25
C GLN A 130 19.26 -3.11 18.11
N GLU A 131 19.75 -2.91 16.89
CA GLU A 131 21.18 -2.67 16.64
C GLU A 131 21.65 -1.37 17.32
N ARG A 132 20.87 -0.28 17.19
CA ARG A 132 21.17 0.98 17.85
C ARG A 132 21.23 0.83 19.37
N ARG A 133 20.23 0.17 19.98
CA ARG A 133 20.19 -0.08 21.42
C ARG A 133 21.37 -0.94 21.87
N PHE A 134 21.75 -1.93 21.08
CA PHE A 134 22.91 -2.75 21.38
C PHE A 134 24.19 -1.91 21.40
N ILE A 135 24.39 -1.05 20.41
CA ILE A 135 25.56 -0.15 20.35
C ILE A 135 25.57 0.80 21.54
N GLU A 136 24.44 1.45 21.84
CA GLU A 136 24.31 2.36 22.99
C GLU A 136 24.61 1.66 24.33
N GLN A 137 24.12 0.42 24.50
CA GLN A 137 24.41 -0.36 25.71
C GLN A 137 25.88 -0.81 25.77
N ALA A 138 26.45 -1.18 24.64
CA ALA A 138 27.87 -1.56 24.57
C ALA A 138 28.80 -0.37 24.89
N ASP A 139 28.52 0.80 24.32
CA ASP A 139 29.26 2.03 24.60
C ASP A 139 29.14 2.41 26.10
N ARG A 140 27.90 2.34 26.63
CA ARG A 140 27.69 2.64 28.07
C ARG A 140 28.40 1.64 28.97
N MET A 141 28.43 0.35 28.60
CA MET A 141 29.19 -0.67 29.34
C MET A 141 30.68 -0.36 29.35
N ILE A 142 31.25 0.05 28.22
CA ILE A 142 32.66 0.44 28.10
C ILE A 142 32.96 1.62 29.00
N ASP A 143 32.12 2.64 29.01
CA ASP A 143 32.30 3.83 29.88
C ASP A 143 32.33 3.45 31.37
N ILE A 144 31.37 2.62 31.82
CA ILE A 144 31.32 2.18 33.22
C ILE A 144 32.56 1.36 33.62
N ILE A 145 32.99 0.42 32.76
CA ILE A 145 34.17 -0.40 32.99
C ILE A 145 35.44 0.46 32.99
N TYR A 146 35.47 1.53 32.19
CA TYR A 146 36.61 2.46 32.18
C TYR A 146 36.71 3.27 33.50
N GLU A 147 35.55 3.63 34.10
CA GLU A 147 35.49 4.33 35.38
C GLU A 147 35.90 3.44 36.57
N ASP A 148 35.46 2.16 36.56
CA ASP A 148 35.87 1.14 37.56
C ASP A 148 36.22 -0.20 36.90
N PRO A 149 37.49 -0.40 36.55
CA PRO A 149 37.93 -1.63 35.88
C PRO A 149 38.07 -2.85 36.82
N THR A 150 37.74 -2.70 38.11
CA THR A 150 37.97 -3.77 39.09
C THR A 150 36.82 -4.77 39.18
N THR A 151 35.62 -4.39 38.74
CA THR A 151 34.42 -5.22 38.80
C THR A 151 33.49 -4.94 37.62
N LEU A 152 32.68 -5.93 37.25
CA LEU A 152 31.60 -5.79 36.28
C LEU A 152 30.25 -5.52 36.95
N ASP A 153 30.17 -5.50 38.27
CA ASP A 153 28.90 -5.41 39.00
C ASP A 153 28.17 -4.08 38.72
N ALA A 154 28.89 -2.96 38.65
CA ALA A 154 28.31 -1.67 38.34
C ALA A 154 27.69 -1.63 36.94
N ALA A 155 28.38 -2.20 35.96
CA ALA A 155 27.84 -2.29 34.59
C ALA A 155 26.65 -3.24 34.49
N ALA A 156 26.71 -4.36 35.20
CA ALA A 156 25.62 -5.32 35.24
C ALA A 156 24.34 -4.73 35.86
N ASP A 157 24.48 -4.04 37.00
CA ASP A 157 23.37 -3.40 37.71
C ASP A 157 22.72 -2.29 36.85
N GLU A 158 23.52 -1.42 36.23
CA GLU A 158 23.00 -0.30 35.42
C GLU A 158 22.32 -0.78 34.12
N LEU A 159 22.91 -1.80 33.49
CA LEU A 159 22.40 -2.29 32.20
C LEU A 159 21.38 -3.45 32.35
N GLY A 160 21.11 -3.89 33.58
CA GLY A 160 20.20 -5.00 33.87
C GLY A 160 20.73 -6.35 33.33
N LEU A 161 22.05 -6.53 33.35
CA LEU A 161 22.72 -7.73 32.87
C LEU A 161 23.12 -8.66 34.04
N GLU A 162 23.33 -9.92 33.74
CA GLU A 162 23.81 -10.93 34.69
C GLU A 162 25.30 -11.17 34.49
N VAL A 163 26.12 -10.99 35.53
CA VAL A 163 27.54 -11.35 35.52
C VAL A 163 27.66 -12.87 35.58
N LYS A 164 28.22 -13.46 34.52
CA LYS A 164 28.49 -14.91 34.44
C LYS A 164 29.97 -15.17 34.61
N GLN A 165 30.31 -16.13 35.46
CA GLN A 165 31.68 -16.57 35.68
C GLN A 165 31.99 -17.79 34.85
N ALA A 166 33.06 -17.74 34.08
CA ALA A 166 33.64 -18.93 33.45
C ALA A 166 34.67 -19.55 34.38
N GLY A 167 34.76 -20.88 34.41
CA GLY A 167 35.82 -21.57 35.11
C GLY A 167 37.18 -21.27 34.51
N PRO A 168 38.28 -21.64 35.20
CA PRO A 168 39.63 -21.35 34.72
C PRO A 168 39.87 -22.05 33.36
N PHE A 169 40.38 -21.29 32.41
CA PHE A 169 40.74 -21.78 31.06
C PHE A 169 42.14 -21.34 30.64
N GLY A 170 42.77 -22.10 29.81
CA GLY A 170 44.12 -21.80 29.29
C GLY A 170 44.05 -21.11 27.91
N ARG A 171 45.22 -20.86 27.30
CA ARG A 171 45.33 -20.27 25.97
C ARG A 171 44.67 -21.08 24.85
N ALA A 172 44.38 -22.34 25.08
CA ALA A 172 43.63 -23.20 24.17
C ALA A 172 42.10 -22.98 24.23
N GLY A 173 41.61 -22.18 25.18
CA GLY A 173 40.23 -21.98 25.42
C GLY A 173 39.59 -23.06 26.30
N GLY A 174 38.26 -23.09 26.31
CA GLY A 174 37.42 -24.06 27.01
C GLY A 174 36.28 -24.56 26.14
N ALA A 175 35.45 -25.45 26.67
CA ALA A 175 34.39 -26.09 25.91
C ALA A 175 33.08 -25.25 25.90
N GLU A 176 32.89 -24.33 26.85
CA GLU A 176 31.60 -23.63 27.07
C GLU A 176 31.78 -22.13 27.39
N GLY A 177 30.75 -21.37 27.15
CA GLY A 177 30.68 -19.93 27.50
C GLY A 177 31.73 -19.09 26.77
N ILE A 178 32.22 -18.05 27.44
CA ILE A 178 33.22 -17.13 26.87
C ILE A 178 34.53 -17.83 26.56
N ALA A 179 34.87 -18.90 27.26
CA ALA A 179 36.07 -19.70 27.03
C ALA A 179 36.04 -20.46 25.71
N ALA A 180 34.88 -20.69 25.11
CA ALA A 180 34.75 -21.28 23.78
C ALA A 180 34.94 -20.24 22.65
N ASN A 181 34.88 -18.95 22.96
CA ASN A 181 35.11 -17.88 21.98
C ASN A 181 36.62 -17.61 21.86
N GLN A 182 37.18 -17.99 20.73
CA GLN A 182 38.65 -17.88 20.47
C GLN A 182 39.14 -16.43 20.46
N GLU A 183 38.30 -15.47 20.12
CA GLU A 183 38.68 -14.07 20.11
C GLU A 183 38.77 -13.52 21.56
N ALA A 184 37.76 -13.84 22.38
CA ALA A 184 37.79 -13.53 23.81
C ALA A 184 39.01 -14.18 24.50
N VAL A 185 39.29 -15.44 24.21
CA VAL A 185 40.49 -16.13 24.74
C VAL A 185 41.78 -15.44 24.28
N ARG A 186 41.91 -15.08 23.01
CA ARG A 186 43.09 -14.35 22.50
C ARG A 186 43.24 -13.00 23.21
N THR A 187 42.21 -12.28 23.38
CA THR A 187 42.21 -10.97 24.07
C THR A 187 42.61 -11.12 25.53
N ALA A 188 42.06 -12.09 26.24
CA ALA A 188 42.36 -12.35 27.67
C ALA A 188 43.83 -12.76 27.92
N PHE A 189 44.54 -13.27 26.91
CA PHE A 189 45.96 -13.62 26.99
C PHE A 189 46.87 -12.75 26.12
N SER A 190 46.34 -11.58 25.68
CA SER A 190 47.15 -10.58 24.97
C SER A 190 47.90 -9.69 25.99
N ASP A 191 49.00 -9.09 25.52
CA ASP A 191 49.79 -8.16 26.32
C ASP A 191 49.08 -6.76 26.49
N LEU A 192 47.85 -6.68 26.04
CA LEU A 192 47.00 -5.45 26.08
C LEU A 192 46.00 -5.43 27.25
N VAL A 193 46.02 -6.45 28.12
CA VAL A 193 45.18 -6.56 29.33
C VAL A 193 46.04 -6.48 30.58
#